data_0d5c0f75558a673a5e2437e5adbce0ee
#
_entry.id   0d5c0f75558a673a5e2437e5adbce0ee
#
_cell.length_a   1.000
_cell.length_b   1.000
_cell.length_c   1.000
_cell.angle_alpha   90.00
_cell.angle_beta   90.00
_cell.angle_gamma   90.00
#
_symmetry.space_group_name_H-M   'P 1'
#
loop_
_entity.id
_entity.type
_entity.pdbx_description
1 polymer ?
#
loop_
_entity_poly.entity_id
_entity_poly.type
_entity_poly.pdbx_seq_one_letter_code
_entity_poly.pdbx_strand_id
1 'polypeptide(L)'
;MLEAVHRGARRIEGNPIDTVSGRFAHGAQALALELAERLPAGALRLRDPVMRVLVDDGVVAVEAASGVTTARHVVVAIPPALAVEAINFSPDLPADMRSLAEGTAVWMGGVVKAVAVFDKAYWRDVGLAGAAVSYQGPFSEVHDHSGPGGSPAALFGFAAAAPFDGATPEQIGAAFADQLYRLFGAAAATPRHVHVTDWSAERYTSPRAPSPRAATTGYGHPLYQRPTAGRIHWASTETSAQHPGHIEGALWAGTRAARAILVATEAA
;
A
#
# COMPACT_ATOMS: atom_id res chain seq x y z
N MET A 1 0.70 -19.16 -22.88
CA MET A 1 -0.64 -19.73 -22.86
C MET A 1 -1.53 -18.74 -22.16
N LEU A 2 -2.54 -18.20 -22.84
CA LEU A 2 -3.55 -17.32 -22.25
C LEU A 2 -4.45 -18.20 -21.38
N GLU A 3 -4.20 -18.25 -20.07
CA GLU A 3 -5.17 -18.86 -19.17
C GLU A 3 -6.27 -17.87 -18.81
N ALA A 4 -7.42 -18.25 -19.27
CA ALA A 4 -8.72 -17.83 -18.82
C ALA A 4 -9.01 -16.33 -18.83
N VAL A 5 -9.35 -15.81 -20.00
CA VAL A 5 -10.32 -14.72 -20.05
C VAL A 5 -11.63 -15.30 -19.48
N HIS A 6 -11.94 -15.02 -18.24
CA HIS A 6 -13.16 -15.54 -17.62
C HIS A 6 -14.38 -14.91 -18.30
N ARG A 7 -15.06 -15.71 -19.10
CA ARG A 7 -16.39 -15.35 -19.61
C ARG A 7 -17.36 -15.45 -18.42
N GLY A 8 -17.97 -14.34 -18.07
CA GLY A 8 -19.01 -14.25 -17.08
C GLY A 8 -18.66 -14.98 -15.79
N ALA A 9 -17.92 -14.36 -14.89
CA ALA A 9 -17.58 -14.96 -13.61
C ALA A 9 -18.87 -15.36 -12.88
N ARG A 10 -19.16 -16.65 -12.82
CA ARG A 10 -20.11 -17.17 -11.84
C ARG A 10 -19.52 -16.89 -10.47
N ARG A 11 -20.26 -16.17 -9.66
CA ARG A 11 -19.95 -15.98 -8.25
C ARG A 11 -19.68 -17.33 -7.62
N ILE A 12 -18.47 -17.57 -7.13
CA ILE A 12 -18.13 -18.76 -6.34
C ILE A 12 -18.36 -18.38 -4.88
N GLU A 13 -19.41 -18.89 -4.30
CA GLU A 13 -19.75 -18.64 -2.90
C GLU A 13 -18.58 -19.06 -1.99
N GLY A 14 -18.14 -18.15 -1.12
CA GLY A 14 -17.00 -18.37 -0.22
C GLY A 14 -15.61 -18.10 -0.81
N ASN A 15 -15.50 -17.65 -2.07
CA ASN A 15 -14.21 -17.21 -2.61
C ASN A 15 -13.86 -15.83 -2.03
N PRO A 16 -12.72 -15.67 -1.31
CA PRO A 16 -12.32 -14.37 -0.75
C PRO A 16 -12.02 -13.31 -1.81
N ILE A 17 -11.81 -13.69 -3.07
CA ILE A 17 -11.61 -12.80 -4.20
C ILE A 17 -12.94 -12.36 -4.81
N ASP A 18 -14.00 -13.17 -4.64
CA ASP A 18 -15.37 -12.85 -5.10
C ASP A 18 -16.10 -12.04 -4.02
N THR A 19 -15.51 -10.96 -3.59
CA THR A 19 -16.16 -10.05 -2.67
C THR A 19 -17.26 -9.30 -3.41
N VAL A 20 -18.45 -9.21 -2.80
CA VAL A 20 -19.40 -8.14 -3.09
C VAL A 20 -18.70 -6.83 -2.73
N SER A 21 -17.79 -6.43 -3.58
CA SER A 21 -16.91 -5.33 -3.30
C SER A 21 -17.65 -4.02 -3.52
N GLY A 22 -17.99 -3.38 -2.42
CA GLY A 22 -18.20 -1.94 -2.44
C GLY A 22 -16.87 -1.25 -2.82
N ARG A 23 -16.97 -0.14 -3.53
CA ARG A 23 -15.84 0.78 -3.74
C ARG A 23 -16.20 2.11 -3.08
N PHE A 24 -15.20 2.75 -2.49
CA PHE A 24 -15.39 4.13 -2.05
C PHE A 24 -15.63 5.01 -3.27
N ALA A 25 -16.71 5.79 -3.27
CA ALA A 25 -17.09 6.65 -4.40
C ALA A 25 -15.96 7.61 -4.82
N HIS A 26 -15.16 8.07 -3.87
CA HIS A 26 -14.02 8.98 -4.07
C HIS A 26 -12.66 8.28 -3.94
N GLY A 27 -12.61 6.95 -4.10
CA GLY A 27 -11.39 6.15 -3.95
C GLY A 27 -11.05 5.84 -2.50
N ALA A 28 -10.11 4.92 -2.29
CA ALA A 28 -9.72 4.47 -0.95
C ALA A 28 -9.09 5.58 -0.09
N GLN A 29 -8.49 6.60 -0.70
CA GLN A 29 -7.91 7.74 -0.01
C GLN A 29 -8.97 8.54 0.76
N ALA A 30 -10.23 8.50 0.35
CA ALA A 30 -11.33 9.19 1.03
C ALA A 30 -11.43 8.82 2.52
N LEU A 31 -11.12 7.56 2.86
CA LEU A 31 -11.08 7.12 4.25
C LEU A 31 -10.03 7.87 5.08
N ALA A 32 -8.83 8.03 4.53
CA ALA A 32 -7.74 8.73 5.22
C ALA A 32 -8.04 10.23 5.35
N LEU A 33 -8.62 10.85 4.32
CA LEU A 33 -9.01 12.26 4.34
C LEU A 33 -10.10 12.52 5.38
N GLU A 34 -11.13 11.69 5.41
CA GLU A 34 -12.22 11.78 6.39
C GLU A 34 -11.72 11.63 7.84
N LEU A 35 -10.78 10.72 8.08
CA LEU A 35 -10.13 10.57 9.38
C LEU A 35 -9.29 11.80 9.74
N ALA A 36 -8.56 12.36 8.77
CA ALA A 36 -7.75 13.56 8.97
C ALA A 36 -8.58 14.78 9.33
N GLU A 37 -9.75 14.96 8.71
CA GLU A 37 -10.68 16.07 9.00
C GLU A 37 -11.26 16.00 10.43
N ARG A 38 -11.30 14.83 11.04
CA ARG A 38 -11.77 14.64 12.43
C ARG A 38 -10.70 14.92 13.48
N LEU A 39 -9.46 15.13 13.07
CA LEU A 39 -8.40 15.46 14.00
C LEU A 39 -8.54 16.92 14.48
N PRO A 40 -8.10 17.21 15.72
CA PRO A 40 -8.04 18.59 16.19
C PRO A 40 -7.19 19.48 15.28
N ALA A 41 -7.53 20.74 15.17
CA ALA A 41 -6.76 21.71 14.39
C ALA A 41 -5.28 21.71 14.81
N GLY A 42 -4.37 21.62 13.84
CA GLY A 42 -2.94 21.59 14.06
C GLY A 42 -2.37 20.22 14.49
N ALA A 43 -3.22 19.18 14.66
CA ALA A 43 -2.73 17.83 14.97
C ALA A 43 -2.02 17.16 13.78
N LEU A 44 -2.41 17.50 12.54
CA LEU A 44 -1.80 16.97 11.32
C LEU A 44 -0.79 17.97 10.77
N ARG A 45 0.45 17.51 10.58
CA ARG A 45 1.51 18.25 9.90
C ARG A 45 1.91 17.47 8.65
N LEU A 46 1.65 18.06 7.49
CA LEU A 46 2.04 17.52 6.20
C LEU A 46 3.38 18.13 5.73
N ARG A 47 4.10 17.44 4.85
CA ARG A 47 5.42 17.85 4.32
C ARG A 47 6.46 18.07 5.42
N ASP A 48 6.34 17.33 6.51
CA ASP A 48 7.17 17.45 7.70
C ASP A 48 7.78 16.07 8.05
N PRO A 49 8.71 15.56 7.23
CA PRO A 49 9.27 14.23 7.43
C PRO A 49 10.05 14.15 8.74
N VAL A 50 9.80 13.07 9.49
CA VAL A 50 10.56 12.75 10.69
C VAL A 50 11.91 12.17 10.29
N MET A 51 12.98 12.71 10.88
CA MET A 51 14.38 12.31 10.63
C MET A 51 14.97 11.53 11.81
N ARG A 52 14.51 11.81 13.03
CA ARG A 52 15.05 11.17 14.23
C ARG A 52 13.99 10.97 15.31
N VAL A 53 14.13 9.88 16.05
CA VAL A 53 13.38 9.59 17.25
C VAL A 53 14.39 9.32 18.37
N LEU A 54 14.40 10.15 19.40
CA LEU A 54 15.25 10.03 20.57
C LEU A 54 14.39 9.62 21.76
N VAL A 55 14.78 8.58 22.47
CA VAL A 55 14.17 8.17 23.75
C VAL A 55 15.18 8.38 24.85
N ASP A 56 14.90 9.31 25.74
CA ASP A 56 15.78 9.65 26.86
C ASP A 56 14.94 9.92 28.12
N ASP A 57 15.34 9.34 29.25
CA ASP A 57 14.74 9.50 30.58
C ASP A 57 13.18 9.52 30.56
N GLY A 58 12.58 8.58 29.84
CA GLY A 58 11.12 8.45 29.75
C GLY A 58 10.41 9.48 28.87
N VAL A 59 11.14 10.31 28.16
CA VAL A 59 10.64 11.26 27.17
C VAL A 59 11.05 10.83 25.78
N VAL A 60 10.17 11.03 24.81
CA VAL A 60 10.47 10.84 23.39
C VAL A 60 10.55 12.22 22.73
N ALA A 61 11.68 12.50 22.08
CA ALA A 61 11.82 13.65 21.20
C ALA A 61 11.79 13.18 19.75
N VAL A 62 10.91 13.77 18.94
CA VAL A 62 10.73 13.51 17.52
C VAL A 62 11.23 14.72 16.75
N GLU A 63 12.32 14.56 16.00
CA GLU A 63 12.92 15.62 15.16
C GLU A 63 12.36 15.50 13.74
N ALA A 64 11.69 16.52 13.29
CA ALA A 64 11.16 16.68 11.94
C ALA A 64 11.74 17.94 11.29
N ALA A 65 11.44 18.17 10.01
CA ALA A 65 11.95 19.36 9.29
C ALA A 65 11.51 20.68 9.95
N SER A 66 10.31 20.71 10.57
CA SER A 66 9.77 21.90 11.25
C SER A 66 10.32 22.13 12.66
N GLY A 67 11.07 21.18 13.23
CA GLY A 67 11.63 21.25 14.58
C GLY A 67 11.39 19.99 15.41
N VAL A 68 11.48 20.13 16.74
CA VAL A 68 11.39 19.03 17.69
C VAL A 68 10.03 19.04 18.39
N THR A 69 9.41 17.87 18.50
CA THR A 69 8.21 17.65 19.31
C THR A 69 8.52 16.64 20.39
N THR A 70 8.17 16.91 21.65
CA THR A 70 8.34 15.99 22.77
C THR A 70 7.02 15.32 23.13
N ALA A 71 7.08 14.04 23.51
CA ALA A 71 5.94 13.24 23.91
C ALA A 71 6.35 12.15 24.92
N ARG A 72 5.39 11.51 25.55
CA ARG A 72 5.62 10.33 26.37
C ARG A 72 5.78 9.04 25.55
N HIS A 73 5.14 8.98 24.39
CA HIS A 73 5.15 7.84 23.49
C HIS A 73 5.18 8.33 22.05
N VAL A 74 5.73 7.50 21.15
CA VAL A 74 5.66 7.68 19.71
C VAL A 74 5.02 6.47 19.05
N VAL A 75 4.18 6.70 18.04
CA VAL A 75 3.59 5.66 17.22
C VAL A 75 4.19 5.75 15.81
N VAL A 76 4.90 4.71 15.41
CA VAL A 76 5.48 4.57 14.07
C VAL A 76 4.45 3.85 13.19
N ALA A 77 3.73 4.62 12.37
CA ALA A 77 2.63 4.14 11.53
C ALA A 77 3.01 3.99 10.04
N ILE A 78 4.30 3.95 9.74
CA ILE A 78 4.86 3.68 8.41
C ILE A 78 5.44 2.26 8.36
N PRO A 79 5.65 1.67 7.16
CA PRO A 79 6.24 0.34 7.04
C PRO A 79 7.56 0.22 7.82
N PRO A 80 7.79 -0.87 8.56
CA PRO A 80 8.97 -1.00 9.41
C PRO A 80 10.30 -0.86 8.66
N ALA A 81 10.41 -1.46 7.46
CA ALA A 81 11.61 -1.35 6.63
C ALA A 81 11.89 0.10 6.23
N LEU A 82 10.85 0.86 5.89
CA LEU A 82 10.98 2.29 5.58
C LEU A 82 11.36 3.10 6.83
N ALA A 83 10.79 2.76 8.00
CA ALA A 83 11.10 3.44 9.23
C ALA A 83 12.57 3.33 9.61
N VAL A 84 13.16 2.12 9.53
CA VAL A 84 14.58 1.90 9.89
C VAL A 84 15.56 2.44 8.82
N GLU A 85 15.10 2.62 7.59
CA GLU A 85 15.88 3.28 6.53
C GLU A 85 15.87 4.81 6.69
N ALA A 86 14.71 5.39 7.01
CA ALA A 86 14.49 6.83 6.94
C ALA A 86 14.68 7.56 8.27
N ILE A 87 14.50 6.87 9.40
CA ILE A 87 14.51 7.46 10.74
C ILE A 87 15.70 6.97 11.55
N ASN A 88 16.46 7.92 12.12
CA ASN A 88 17.52 7.60 13.06
C ASN A 88 16.93 7.43 14.47
N PHE A 89 17.01 6.23 15.03
CA PHE A 89 16.57 5.93 16.39
C PHE A 89 17.74 6.05 17.37
N SER A 90 17.53 6.72 18.50
CA SER A 90 18.51 6.88 19.57
C SER A 90 17.86 6.62 20.95
N PRO A 91 18.33 5.66 21.76
CA PRO A 91 19.34 4.68 21.40
C PRO A 91 18.93 3.82 20.20
N ASP A 92 19.89 3.13 19.61
CA ASP A 92 19.63 2.20 18.51
C ASP A 92 18.55 1.19 18.90
N LEU A 93 17.73 0.80 17.90
CA LEU A 93 16.77 -0.29 18.10
C LEU A 93 17.50 -1.58 18.49
N PRO A 94 16.91 -2.42 19.36
CA PRO A 94 17.42 -3.77 19.62
C PRO A 94 17.71 -4.51 18.31
N ALA A 95 18.80 -5.27 18.26
CA ALA A 95 19.28 -5.89 17.03
C ALA A 95 18.24 -6.82 16.38
N ASP A 96 17.48 -7.55 17.18
CA ASP A 96 16.38 -8.41 16.74
C ASP A 96 15.24 -7.60 16.11
N MET A 97 14.88 -6.47 16.70
CA MET A 97 13.87 -5.56 16.17
C MET A 97 14.33 -4.91 14.86
N ARG A 98 15.58 -4.44 14.79
CA ARG A 98 16.15 -3.85 13.58
C ARG A 98 16.15 -4.85 12.44
N SER A 99 16.67 -6.06 12.68
CA SER A 99 16.73 -7.13 11.68
C SER A 99 15.33 -7.54 11.20
N LEU A 100 14.36 -7.63 12.12
CA LEU A 100 12.97 -7.90 11.76
C LEU A 100 12.40 -6.78 10.89
N ALA A 101 12.61 -5.52 11.28
CA ALA A 101 12.09 -4.37 10.54
C ALA A 101 12.67 -4.28 9.11
N GLU A 102 13.99 -4.46 8.97
CA GLU A 102 14.68 -4.52 7.68
C GLU A 102 14.17 -5.66 6.80
N GLY A 103 13.85 -6.82 7.40
CA GLY A 103 13.31 -8.00 6.71
C GLY A 103 11.80 -7.95 6.45
N THR A 104 11.07 -6.97 6.98
CA THR A 104 9.63 -6.85 6.78
C THR A 104 9.33 -6.16 5.46
N ALA A 105 8.93 -6.93 4.47
CA ALA A 105 8.71 -6.44 3.11
C ALA A 105 7.52 -5.47 3.00
N VAL A 106 7.66 -4.45 2.17
CA VAL A 106 6.55 -3.64 1.67
C VAL A 106 6.10 -4.27 0.35
N TRP A 107 5.06 -5.10 0.38
CA TRP A 107 4.71 -5.97 -0.76
C TRP A 107 4.32 -5.22 -2.03
N MET A 108 3.77 -3.99 -1.94
CA MET A 108 3.51 -3.13 -3.10
C MET A 108 4.72 -2.29 -3.50
N GLY A 109 5.81 -2.30 -2.74
CA GLY A 109 6.98 -1.46 -2.99
C GLY A 109 7.74 -1.79 -4.28
N GLY A 110 7.57 -2.99 -4.83
CA GLY A 110 8.18 -3.39 -6.11
C GLY A 110 7.17 -3.52 -7.25
N VAL A 111 6.06 -2.76 -7.21
CA VAL A 111 4.94 -2.92 -8.14
C VAL A 111 4.67 -1.63 -8.91
N VAL A 112 4.42 -1.79 -10.21
CA VAL A 112 3.81 -0.77 -11.06
C VAL A 112 2.33 -1.08 -11.21
N LYS A 113 1.48 -0.06 -11.09
CA LYS A 113 0.06 -0.11 -11.39
C LYS A 113 -0.23 0.80 -12.58
N ALA A 114 -0.91 0.26 -13.60
CA ALA A 114 -1.41 1.04 -14.72
C ALA A 114 -2.94 0.96 -14.79
N VAL A 115 -3.59 2.08 -15.13
CA VAL A 115 -5.05 2.18 -15.32
C VAL A 115 -5.32 2.80 -16.68
N ALA A 116 -5.90 2.03 -17.60
CA ALA A 116 -6.32 2.49 -18.92
C ALA A 116 -7.80 2.86 -18.89
N VAL A 117 -8.12 4.08 -19.29
CA VAL A 117 -9.47 4.62 -19.32
C VAL A 117 -9.99 4.61 -20.78
N PHE A 118 -11.24 4.20 -20.96
CA PHE A 118 -11.91 4.06 -22.25
C PHE A 118 -13.22 4.82 -22.30
N ASP A 119 -13.76 5.03 -23.50
CA ASP A 119 -15.08 5.65 -23.67
C ASP A 119 -16.21 4.77 -23.16
N LYS A 120 -16.07 3.45 -23.33
CA LYS A 120 -17.02 2.45 -22.83
C LYS A 120 -16.32 1.14 -22.47
N ALA A 121 -16.98 0.34 -21.65
CA ALA A 121 -16.51 -0.98 -21.27
C ALA A 121 -16.80 -2.02 -22.36
N TYR A 122 -16.20 -1.85 -23.56
CA TYR A 122 -16.45 -2.65 -24.77
C TYR A 122 -16.23 -4.16 -24.55
N TRP A 123 -15.36 -4.55 -23.62
CA TRP A 123 -15.14 -5.97 -23.27
C TRP A 123 -16.42 -6.62 -22.75
N ARG A 124 -17.29 -5.86 -22.06
CA ARG A 124 -18.57 -6.35 -21.57
C ARG A 124 -19.54 -6.61 -22.72
N ASP A 125 -19.51 -5.79 -23.79
CA ASP A 125 -20.36 -5.95 -24.99
C ASP A 125 -20.10 -7.28 -25.71
N VAL A 126 -18.86 -7.80 -25.61
CA VAL A 126 -18.45 -9.07 -26.21
C VAL A 126 -18.40 -10.22 -25.18
N GLY A 127 -18.99 -10.03 -24.01
CA GLY A 127 -19.14 -11.06 -22.99
C GLY A 127 -17.86 -11.38 -22.20
N LEU A 128 -16.89 -10.47 -22.16
CA LEU A 128 -15.68 -10.61 -21.37
C LEU A 128 -15.83 -9.94 -20.01
N ALA A 129 -15.24 -10.53 -18.98
CA ALA A 129 -15.25 -9.98 -17.61
C ALA A 129 -14.35 -8.75 -17.43
N GLY A 130 -13.47 -8.44 -18.40
CA GLY A 130 -12.43 -7.44 -18.22
C GLY A 130 -11.33 -7.86 -17.25
N ALA A 131 -11.20 -9.15 -17.01
CA ALA A 131 -10.16 -9.72 -16.14
C ALA A 131 -9.31 -10.73 -16.89
N ALA A 132 -8.00 -10.72 -16.62
CA ALA A 132 -7.05 -11.66 -17.21
C ALA A 132 -5.87 -11.90 -16.27
N VAL A 133 -5.37 -13.14 -16.25
CA VAL A 133 -4.04 -13.47 -15.73
C VAL A 133 -3.15 -13.78 -16.93
N SER A 134 -1.99 -13.18 -17.01
CA SER A 134 -1.09 -13.31 -18.15
C SER A 134 0.31 -13.70 -17.71
N TYR A 135 0.83 -14.74 -18.34
CA TYR A 135 2.23 -15.15 -18.23
C TYR A 135 3.10 -14.57 -19.35
N GLN A 136 2.49 -13.75 -20.23
CA GLN A 136 3.19 -13.08 -21.32
C GLN A 136 2.96 -11.57 -21.20
N GLY A 137 4.06 -10.83 -21.26
CA GLY A 137 4.06 -9.39 -21.07
C GLY A 137 4.29 -8.99 -19.61
N PRO A 138 4.49 -7.69 -19.35
CA PRO A 138 4.92 -7.23 -18.04
C PRO A 138 3.80 -7.24 -16.99
N PHE A 139 2.54 -7.10 -17.40
CA PHE A 139 1.39 -7.07 -16.49
C PHE A 139 0.85 -8.49 -16.27
N SER A 140 1.03 -9.02 -15.06
CA SER A 140 0.60 -10.37 -14.70
C SER A 140 -0.91 -10.49 -14.48
N GLU A 141 -1.54 -9.40 -14.10
CA GLU A 141 -2.96 -9.34 -13.79
C GLU A 141 -3.60 -8.11 -14.41
N VAL A 142 -4.80 -8.29 -14.95
CA VAL A 142 -5.66 -7.21 -15.45
C VAL A 142 -7.07 -7.41 -14.90
N HIS A 143 -7.70 -6.32 -14.47
CA HIS A 143 -9.04 -6.33 -13.89
C HIS A 143 -9.90 -5.17 -14.39
N ASP A 144 -11.20 -5.41 -14.54
CA ASP A 144 -12.18 -4.36 -14.78
C ASP A 144 -12.27 -3.43 -13.55
N HIS A 145 -11.95 -2.19 -13.77
CA HIS A 145 -11.98 -1.11 -12.78
C HIS A 145 -13.02 -0.05 -13.09
N SER A 146 -13.96 -0.37 -13.95
CA SER A 146 -15.03 0.56 -14.33
C SER A 146 -15.89 0.96 -13.15
N GLY A 147 -16.40 2.18 -13.20
CA GLY A 147 -17.36 2.69 -12.24
C GLY A 147 -18.73 2.01 -12.34
N PRO A 148 -19.69 2.43 -11.50
CA PRO A 148 -21.06 1.93 -11.54
C PRO A 148 -21.65 2.04 -12.94
N GLY A 149 -22.33 0.98 -13.41
CA GLY A 149 -22.88 0.94 -14.76
C GLY A 149 -21.84 0.91 -15.90
N GLY A 150 -20.56 0.73 -15.60
CA GLY A 150 -19.49 0.70 -16.58
C GLY A 150 -18.90 2.08 -16.93
N SER A 151 -19.22 3.12 -16.15
CA SER A 151 -18.72 4.49 -16.38
C SER A 151 -18.12 5.07 -15.07
N PRO A 152 -16.91 5.69 -15.15
CA PRO A 152 -16.00 5.61 -16.29
C PRO A 152 -15.56 4.17 -16.58
N ALA A 153 -15.32 3.85 -17.84
CA ALA A 153 -14.82 2.54 -18.24
C ALA A 153 -13.31 2.47 -18.04
N ALA A 154 -12.81 1.47 -17.32
CA ALA A 154 -11.39 1.34 -17.05
C ALA A 154 -10.97 -0.12 -16.86
N LEU A 155 -9.75 -0.42 -17.32
CA LEU A 155 -9.01 -1.63 -16.99
C LEU A 155 -7.76 -1.24 -16.20
N PHE A 156 -7.42 -1.98 -15.13
CA PHE A 156 -6.16 -1.79 -14.46
C PHE A 156 -5.33 -3.08 -14.47
N GLY A 157 -4.01 -2.93 -14.36
CA GLY A 157 -3.10 -4.05 -14.26
C GLY A 157 -1.98 -3.80 -13.27
N PHE A 158 -1.42 -4.91 -12.76
CA PHE A 158 -0.23 -4.93 -11.94
C PHE A 158 0.94 -5.56 -12.71
N ALA A 159 2.12 -4.94 -12.55
CA ALA A 159 3.39 -5.46 -13.03
C ALA A 159 4.45 -5.37 -11.95
N ALA A 160 5.48 -6.21 -12.00
CA ALA A 160 6.69 -5.98 -11.23
C ALA A 160 7.39 -4.70 -11.74
N ALA A 161 7.98 -3.91 -10.83
CA ALA A 161 8.67 -2.68 -11.20
C ALA A 161 10.01 -2.95 -11.92
N ALA A 162 10.73 -4.01 -11.55
CA ALA A 162 12.07 -4.30 -12.07
C ALA A 162 12.20 -4.32 -13.61
N PRO A 163 11.24 -4.86 -14.40
CA PRO A 163 11.30 -4.77 -15.86
C PRO A 163 11.18 -3.35 -16.42
N PHE A 164 10.76 -2.40 -15.61
CA PHE A 164 10.55 -1.00 -15.98
C PHE A 164 11.59 -0.05 -15.40
N ASP A 165 12.68 -0.57 -14.87
CA ASP A 165 13.76 0.26 -14.34
C ASP A 165 14.25 1.27 -15.40
N GLY A 166 14.21 2.55 -15.05
CA GLY A 166 14.53 3.65 -15.95
C GLY A 166 13.48 3.97 -17.03
N ALA A 167 12.35 3.25 -17.08
CA ALA A 167 11.28 3.55 -18.03
C ALA A 167 10.45 4.77 -17.58
N THR A 168 9.99 5.56 -18.56
CA THR A 168 9.07 6.66 -18.27
C THR A 168 7.64 6.15 -18.09
N PRO A 169 6.76 6.92 -17.40
CA PRO A 169 5.35 6.57 -17.30
C PRO A 169 4.66 6.34 -18.66
N GLU A 170 5.08 7.08 -19.69
CA GLU A 170 4.55 6.94 -21.05
C GLU A 170 4.97 5.60 -21.68
N GLN A 171 6.20 5.18 -21.48
CA GLN A 171 6.70 3.88 -21.96
C GLN A 171 5.99 2.73 -21.27
N ILE A 172 5.77 2.83 -19.97
CA ILE A 172 5.02 1.85 -19.18
C ILE A 172 3.56 1.81 -19.65
N GLY A 173 2.95 2.98 -19.87
CA GLY A 173 1.59 3.09 -20.38
C GLY A 173 1.42 2.48 -21.76
N ALA A 174 2.38 2.69 -22.65
CA ALA A 174 2.39 2.07 -23.99
C ALA A 174 2.48 0.54 -23.90
N ALA A 175 3.37 0.01 -23.05
CA ALA A 175 3.50 -1.43 -22.83
C ALA A 175 2.20 -2.05 -22.29
N PHE A 176 1.48 -1.32 -21.42
CA PHE A 176 0.17 -1.75 -20.92
C PHE A 176 -0.88 -1.77 -22.04
N ALA A 177 -0.98 -0.70 -22.83
CA ALA A 177 -1.91 -0.63 -23.96
C ALA A 177 -1.66 -1.75 -24.98
N ASP A 178 -0.40 -2.02 -25.31
CA ASP A 178 -0.01 -3.11 -26.19
C ASP A 178 -0.42 -4.49 -25.63
N GLN A 179 -0.29 -4.67 -24.33
CA GLN A 179 -0.73 -5.92 -23.69
C GLN A 179 -2.25 -6.02 -23.68
N LEU A 180 -2.97 -4.94 -23.39
CA LEU A 180 -4.43 -4.92 -23.46
C LEU A 180 -4.95 -5.23 -24.88
N TYR A 181 -4.29 -4.71 -25.92
CA TYR A 181 -4.59 -5.07 -27.30
C TYR A 181 -4.50 -6.59 -27.54
N ARG A 182 -3.45 -7.23 -27.06
CA ARG A 182 -3.28 -8.69 -27.19
C ARG A 182 -4.34 -9.48 -26.43
N LEU A 183 -4.77 -8.98 -25.26
CA LEU A 183 -5.72 -9.67 -24.38
C LEU A 183 -7.18 -9.45 -24.78
N PHE A 184 -7.53 -8.23 -25.23
CA PHE A 184 -8.91 -7.79 -25.40
C PHE A 184 -9.23 -7.30 -26.83
N GLY A 185 -8.27 -7.36 -27.75
CA GLY A 185 -8.45 -7.00 -29.15
C GLY A 185 -8.29 -5.53 -29.47
N ALA A 186 -8.60 -5.17 -30.74
CA ALA A 186 -8.30 -3.86 -31.31
C ALA A 186 -8.91 -2.67 -30.55
N ALA A 187 -10.09 -2.84 -29.97
CA ALA A 187 -10.73 -1.79 -29.17
C ALA A 187 -9.95 -1.39 -27.92
N ALA A 188 -9.00 -2.25 -27.46
CA ALA A 188 -8.13 -1.98 -26.32
C ALA A 188 -6.85 -1.20 -26.69
N ALA A 189 -6.54 -1.07 -27.99
CA ALA A 189 -5.28 -0.48 -28.44
C ALA A 189 -5.19 1.03 -28.17
N THR A 190 -6.32 1.70 -28.07
CA THR A 190 -6.39 3.17 -27.96
C THR A 190 -7.20 3.61 -26.74
N PRO A 191 -6.67 3.44 -25.52
CA PRO A 191 -7.30 4.06 -24.37
C PRO A 191 -7.26 5.59 -24.50
N ARG A 192 -8.26 6.29 -23.95
CA ARG A 192 -8.27 7.75 -23.88
C ARG A 192 -7.11 8.29 -23.06
N HIS A 193 -6.77 7.55 -22.00
CA HIS A 193 -5.72 7.91 -21.08
C HIS A 193 -5.20 6.66 -20.37
N VAL A 194 -3.89 6.66 -20.05
CA VAL A 194 -3.29 5.66 -19.17
C VAL A 194 -2.62 6.37 -17.99
N HIS A 195 -3.10 6.08 -16.80
CA HIS A 195 -2.45 6.50 -15.55
C HIS A 195 -1.47 5.42 -15.13
N VAL A 196 -0.26 5.81 -14.81
CA VAL A 196 0.78 4.92 -14.31
C VAL A 196 1.23 5.39 -12.94
N THR A 197 1.33 4.46 -11.99
CA THR A 197 1.92 4.69 -10.68
C THR A 197 2.99 3.62 -10.46
N ASP A 198 4.23 4.06 -10.39
CA ASP A 198 5.36 3.22 -9.97
C ASP A 198 5.57 3.39 -8.46
N TRP A 199 5.11 2.38 -7.70
CA TRP A 199 5.24 2.41 -6.24
C TRP A 199 6.68 2.24 -5.76
N SER A 200 7.59 1.71 -6.59
CA SER A 200 9.01 1.59 -6.25
C SER A 200 9.71 2.94 -6.19
N ALA A 201 9.19 3.93 -6.92
CA ALA A 201 9.69 5.30 -6.93
C ALA A 201 9.11 6.17 -5.80
N GLU A 202 8.11 5.67 -5.07
CA GLU A 202 7.41 6.42 -4.01
C GLU A 202 8.21 6.42 -2.70
N ARG A 203 9.01 7.47 -2.51
CA ARG A 203 9.96 7.66 -1.41
C ARG A 203 9.39 7.37 -0.01
N TYR A 204 8.13 7.71 0.24
CA TYR A 204 7.49 7.58 1.55
C TYR A 204 6.64 6.32 1.71
N THR A 205 6.66 5.46 0.70
CA THR A 205 5.92 4.20 0.69
C THR A 205 6.87 3.00 0.62
N SER A 206 7.94 3.12 -0.15
CA SER A 206 8.85 2.02 -0.44
C SER A 206 10.27 2.31 0.01
N PRO A 207 10.96 1.36 0.64
CA PRO A 207 12.39 1.47 0.89
C PRO A 207 13.16 1.47 -0.45
N ARG A 208 14.36 2.09 -0.49
CA ARG A 208 15.19 2.20 -1.71
C ARG A 208 15.58 0.85 -2.31
N ALA A 209 15.73 -0.15 -1.47
CA ALA A 209 15.97 -1.52 -1.88
C ALA A 209 14.72 -2.36 -1.57
N PRO A 210 13.71 -2.38 -2.45
CA PRO A 210 12.52 -3.18 -2.22
C PRO A 210 12.92 -4.67 -2.18
N SER A 211 12.40 -5.39 -1.19
CA SER A 211 12.60 -6.83 -1.10
C SER A 211 12.13 -7.50 -2.39
N PRO A 212 12.93 -8.36 -3.02
CA PRO A 212 12.50 -9.11 -4.18
C PRO A 212 11.36 -10.04 -3.76
N ARG A 213 10.18 -9.79 -4.28
CA ARG A 213 8.91 -10.51 -4.01
C ARG A 213 8.49 -10.56 -2.54
N ALA A 214 7.30 -10.08 -2.35
CA ALA A 214 6.45 -10.06 -1.19
C ALA A 214 6.51 -11.29 -0.27
N ALA A 215 7.60 -11.43 0.47
CA ALA A 215 7.60 -12.30 1.61
C ALA A 215 6.82 -11.57 2.73
N THR A 216 5.61 -11.97 3.02
CA THR A 216 4.85 -11.52 4.20
C THR A 216 5.38 -12.14 5.49
N THR A 217 6.51 -12.84 5.43
CA THR A 217 7.28 -13.34 6.57
C THR A 217 7.65 -12.16 7.46
N GLY A 218 7.26 -12.20 8.71
CA GLY A 218 7.45 -11.09 9.64
C GLY A 218 6.21 -10.24 9.87
N TYR A 219 5.19 -10.34 9.02
CA TYR A 219 3.93 -9.65 9.26
C TYR A 219 3.28 -10.13 10.55
N GLY A 220 2.83 -9.17 11.37
CA GLY A 220 2.21 -9.46 12.66
C GLY A 220 3.15 -10.09 13.72
N HIS A 221 4.46 -10.04 13.49
CA HIS A 221 5.42 -10.66 14.41
C HIS A 221 5.24 -10.17 15.87
N PRO A 222 5.41 -11.05 16.88
CA PRO A 222 5.21 -10.70 18.30
C PRO A 222 6.02 -9.50 18.80
N LEU A 223 7.20 -9.23 18.24
CA LEU A 223 8.00 -8.06 18.60
C LEU A 223 7.27 -6.74 18.28
N TYR A 224 6.47 -6.68 17.23
CA TYR A 224 5.66 -5.50 16.91
C TYR A 224 4.46 -5.29 17.84
N GLN A 225 4.08 -6.32 18.59
CA GLN A 225 2.93 -6.24 19.50
C GLN A 225 3.27 -5.54 20.83
N ARG A 226 4.54 -5.31 21.11
CA ARG A 226 5.05 -4.67 22.32
C ARG A 226 5.76 -3.37 21.97
N PRO A 227 5.73 -2.34 22.85
CA PRO A 227 6.51 -1.14 22.63
C PRO A 227 8.02 -1.44 22.72
N THR A 228 8.78 -0.96 21.75
CA THR A 228 10.25 -0.95 21.77
C THR A 228 10.71 0.14 22.73
N ALA A 229 11.70 -0.17 23.60
CA ALA A 229 12.18 0.72 24.65
C ALA A 229 11.04 1.29 25.54
N GLY A 230 9.92 0.57 25.66
CA GLY A 230 8.75 0.98 26.43
C GLY A 230 7.97 2.17 25.87
N ARG A 231 8.43 2.82 24.78
CA ARG A 231 7.89 4.10 24.29
C ARG A 231 7.57 4.15 22.80
N ILE A 232 8.20 3.30 21.97
CA ILE A 232 8.02 3.28 20.53
C ILE A 232 7.01 2.18 20.17
N HIS A 233 5.86 2.54 19.64
CA HIS A 233 4.79 1.63 19.23
C HIS A 233 4.74 1.51 17.71
N TRP A 234 4.69 0.28 17.19
CA TRP A 234 4.61 0.01 15.76
C TRP A 234 3.14 -0.16 15.35
N ALA A 235 2.69 0.59 14.35
CA ALA A 235 1.27 0.62 13.99
C ALA A 235 0.98 0.65 12.48
N SER A 236 1.92 0.21 11.65
CA SER A 236 1.63 -0.01 10.23
C SER A 236 0.88 -1.33 10.01
N THR A 237 0.32 -1.51 8.83
CA THR A 237 -0.43 -2.73 8.50
C THR A 237 0.42 -4.00 8.58
N GLU A 238 1.71 -3.92 8.25
CA GLU A 238 2.67 -5.03 8.33
C GLU A 238 2.84 -5.51 9.79
N THR A 239 2.63 -4.62 10.75
CA THR A 239 2.78 -4.92 12.18
C THR A 239 1.52 -5.51 12.81
N SER A 240 0.42 -5.59 12.08
CA SER A 240 -0.83 -6.14 12.57
C SER A 240 -0.82 -7.66 12.57
N ALA A 241 -1.24 -8.26 13.69
CA ALA A 241 -1.47 -9.71 13.77
C ALA A 241 -2.75 -10.17 13.04
N GLN A 242 -3.62 -9.23 12.68
CA GLN A 242 -4.87 -9.48 11.96
C GLN A 242 -4.93 -8.65 10.69
N HIS A 243 -5.35 -9.26 9.58
CA HIS A 243 -5.49 -8.62 8.28
C HIS A 243 -4.25 -7.82 7.82
N PRO A 244 -3.02 -8.32 8.02
CA PRO A 244 -1.81 -7.58 7.62
C PRO A 244 -1.80 -7.34 6.11
N GLY A 245 -1.25 -6.21 5.68
CA GLY A 245 -1.24 -5.80 4.27
C GLY A 245 -2.54 -5.15 3.80
N HIS A 246 -3.56 -5.01 4.65
CA HIS A 246 -4.85 -4.40 4.35
C HIS A 246 -5.08 -3.14 5.19
N ILE A 247 -6.00 -2.27 4.74
CA ILE A 247 -6.43 -1.09 5.52
C ILE A 247 -6.94 -1.52 6.90
N GLU A 248 -7.69 -2.61 6.97
CA GLU A 248 -8.18 -3.18 8.22
C GLU A 248 -7.04 -3.51 9.20
N GLY A 249 -5.94 -4.08 8.71
CA GLY A 249 -4.75 -4.34 9.52
C GLY A 249 -4.13 -3.07 10.08
N ALA A 250 -4.11 -1.98 9.31
CA ALA A 250 -3.63 -0.69 9.80
C ALA A 250 -4.52 -0.14 10.93
N LEU A 251 -5.84 -0.26 10.81
CA LEU A 251 -6.79 0.13 11.86
C LEU A 251 -6.61 -0.69 13.14
N TRP A 252 -6.41 -2.01 12.99
CA TRP A 252 -6.11 -2.90 14.12
C TRP A 252 -4.80 -2.52 14.82
N ALA A 253 -3.73 -2.30 14.06
CA ALA A 253 -2.43 -1.93 14.61
C ALA A 253 -2.47 -0.57 15.33
N GLY A 254 -3.14 0.43 14.73
CA GLY A 254 -3.34 1.74 15.34
C GLY A 254 -4.15 1.66 16.64
N THR A 255 -5.25 0.92 16.65
CA THR A 255 -6.10 0.70 17.85
C THR A 255 -5.32 0.01 18.97
N ARG A 256 -4.51 -1.01 18.63
CA ARG A 256 -3.65 -1.69 19.60
C ARG A 256 -2.65 -0.72 20.23
N ALA A 257 -1.95 0.08 19.40
CA ALA A 257 -0.97 1.05 19.88
C ALA A 257 -1.63 2.09 20.81
N ALA A 258 -2.77 2.62 20.42
CA ALA A 258 -3.52 3.58 21.24
C ALA A 258 -3.92 3.00 22.60
N ARG A 259 -4.47 1.78 22.62
CA ARG A 259 -4.84 1.09 23.89
C ARG A 259 -3.62 0.85 24.79
N ALA A 260 -2.49 0.42 24.22
CA ALA A 260 -1.27 0.22 24.98
C ALA A 260 -0.75 1.51 25.63
N ILE A 261 -0.85 2.64 24.93
CA ILE A 261 -0.47 3.95 25.46
C ILE A 261 -1.42 4.40 26.57
N LEU A 262 -2.72 4.24 26.42
CA LEU A 262 -3.71 4.60 27.43
C LEU A 262 -3.47 3.83 28.74
N VAL A 263 -3.30 2.52 28.66
CA VAL A 263 -2.98 1.68 29.84
C VAL A 263 -1.67 2.12 30.51
N ALA A 264 -0.63 2.39 29.74
CA ALA A 264 0.65 2.86 30.30
C ALA A 264 0.54 4.26 30.94
N THR A 265 -0.40 5.09 30.49
CA THR A 265 -0.63 6.43 31.03
C THR A 265 -1.44 6.40 32.34
N GLU A 266 -2.35 5.43 32.48
CA GLU A 266 -3.15 5.25 33.70
C GLU A 266 -2.33 4.62 34.85
N ALA A 267 -1.25 3.90 34.49
CA ALA A 267 -0.37 3.22 35.46
C ALA A 267 0.80 4.10 35.95
N ALA A 268 0.99 5.28 35.40
CA ALA A 268 2.07 6.22 35.70
C ALA A 268 1.60 7.41 36.55
#